data_36a197ff947f002d43115ebf7b864291
#
_entry.id   36a197ff947f002d43115ebf7b864291
#
_cell.length_a   1.000
_cell.length_b   1.000
_cell.length_c   1.000
_cell.angle_alpha   90.00
_cell.angle_beta   90.00
_cell.angle_gamma   90.00
#
_symmetry.space_group_name_H-M   'P 1'
#
loop_
_entity.id
_entity.type
_entity.pdbx_description
1 polymer ?
#
loop_
_entity_poly.entity_id
_entity_poly.type
_entity_poly.pdbx_seq_one_letter_code
_entity_poly.pdbx_strand_id
1 'polypeptide(L)'
;MFKSLKKEKKIGPVFLLPHAETLPYDFFSPSSYIKNQRMQTFSKLLSSEKILLVTSIQALMSPCPEKSHLLPIDVLQTKQVLKRKDFLNSLEALGYERKQVVNEVGEFSVRGVIIDIFPTGSINPIRIEIYEDTIESLRLFNPLTQLTT
;
A
#
# COMPACT_ATOMS: atom_id res chain seq x y z
N MET A 1 15.59 1.62 20.66
CA MET A 1 14.33 2.08 21.28
C MET A 1 13.09 1.50 20.57
N PHE A 2 12.87 1.75 19.28
CA PHE A 2 11.69 1.23 18.55
C PHE A 2 11.55 -0.31 18.54
N LYS A 3 12.66 -1.05 18.37
CA LYS A 3 12.66 -2.53 18.42
C LYS A 3 12.31 -3.11 19.78
N SER A 4 12.64 -2.39 20.88
CA SER A 4 12.34 -2.84 22.25
C SER A 4 10.85 -2.70 22.57
N LEU A 5 10.19 -1.67 22.10
CA LEU A 5 8.75 -1.44 22.32
C LEU A 5 7.87 -2.52 21.65
N LYS A 6 8.33 -3.12 20.56
CA LYS A 6 7.62 -4.24 19.91
C LYS A 6 7.60 -5.54 20.75
N LYS A 7 8.47 -5.67 21.74
CA LYS A 7 8.62 -6.90 22.55
C LYS A 7 7.66 -6.97 23.74
N GLU A 8 7.08 -5.85 24.15
CA GLU A 8 6.14 -5.84 25.28
C GLU A 8 4.71 -6.14 24.85
N LYS A 9 4.22 -7.31 25.22
CA LYS A 9 2.85 -7.80 24.92
C LYS A 9 1.70 -6.94 25.48
N LYS A 10 1.97 -5.95 26.32
CA LYS A 10 0.97 -5.07 26.98
C LYS A 10 0.64 -3.81 26.15
N ILE A 11 1.48 -3.46 25.20
CA ILE A 11 1.30 -2.28 24.35
C ILE A 11 0.79 -2.80 23.01
N GLY A 12 -0.27 -2.22 22.48
CA GLY A 12 -0.81 -2.56 21.16
C GLY A 12 0.25 -2.48 20.05
N PRO A 13 -0.08 -2.76 18.80
CA PRO A 13 0.88 -2.75 17.70
C PRO A 13 1.59 -1.39 17.63
N VAL A 14 2.92 -1.42 17.47
CA VAL A 14 3.76 -0.23 17.44
C VAL A 14 4.13 0.08 16.00
N PHE A 15 3.80 1.27 15.52
CA PHE A 15 4.12 1.77 14.17
C PHE A 15 5.04 2.97 14.23
N LEU A 16 5.92 3.07 13.23
CA LEU A 16 6.78 4.22 13.00
C LEU A 16 6.20 5.05 11.86
N LEU A 17 5.97 6.35 12.10
CA LEU A 17 5.70 7.32 11.04
C LEU A 17 6.96 8.15 10.81
N PRO A 18 7.76 7.85 9.76
CA PRO A 18 8.94 8.63 9.45
C PRO A 18 8.55 9.99 8.84
N HIS A 19 9.44 10.98 8.92
CA HIS A 19 9.26 12.23 8.17
C HIS A 19 9.50 11.99 6.67
N ALA A 20 9.05 12.91 5.84
CA ALA A 20 9.03 12.73 4.38
C ALA A 20 10.40 12.94 3.70
N GLU A 21 11.50 13.15 4.43
CA GLU A 21 12.87 13.41 3.93
C GLU A 21 13.01 14.62 2.98
N THR A 22 11.92 15.12 2.44
CA THR A 22 11.88 16.27 1.53
C THR A 22 10.94 17.33 2.07
N LEU A 23 11.26 18.58 1.81
CA LEU A 23 10.38 19.71 2.09
C LEU A 23 9.36 19.89 0.95
N PRO A 24 8.21 20.53 1.21
CA PRO A 24 7.33 21.00 0.15
C PRO A 24 8.13 21.87 -0.84
N TYR A 25 7.99 21.57 -2.14
CA TYR A 25 8.70 22.23 -3.24
C TYR A 25 10.18 21.81 -3.47
N ASP A 26 10.68 20.78 -2.80
CA ASP A 26 11.97 20.19 -3.16
C ASP A 26 11.90 19.56 -4.55
N PHE A 27 13.02 19.63 -5.29
CA PHE A 27 13.15 19.01 -6.61
C PHE A 27 13.22 17.48 -6.54
N PHE A 28 13.40 16.91 -5.37
CA PHE A 28 13.51 15.47 -5.16
C PHE A 28 12.26 14.92 -4.47
N SER A 29 11.75 13.82 -4.99
CA SER A 29 10.70 13.06 -4.30
C SER A 29 11.29 12.24 -3.16
N PRO A 30 10.55 12.05 -2.04
CA PRO A 30 10.94 11.10 -1.00
C PRO A 30 11.18 9.72 -1.59
N SER A 31 12.10 8.94 -0.99
CA SER A 31 12.34 7.56 -1.42
C SER A 31 11.05 6.73 -1.39
N SER A 32 10.89 5.80 -2.33
CA SER A 32 9.73 4.89 -2.39
C SER A 32 9.56 4.12 -1.07
N TYR A 33 10.67 3.79 -0.40
CA TYR A 33 10.66 3.15 0.91
C TYR A 33 9.98 4.01 1.99
N ILE A 34 10.33 5.28 2.11
CA ILE A 34 9.73 6.20 3.09
C ILE A 34 8.25 6.46 2.77
N LYS A 35 7.92 6.68 1.50
CA LYS A 35 6.52 6.81 1.07
C LYS A 35 5.70 5.59 1.50
N ASN A 36 6.21 4.38 1.23
CA ASN A 36 5.53 3.15 1.58
C ASN A 36 5.38 2.98 3.10
N GLN A 37 6.43 3.24 3.88
CA GLN A 37 6.36 3.18 5.35
C GLN A 37 5.30 4.13 5.92
N ARG A 38 5.23 5.36 5.39
CA ARG A 38 4.20 6.33 5.79
C ARG A 38 2.80 5.81 5.46
N MET A 39 2.60 5.32 4.23
CA MET A 39 1.30 4.79 3.79
C MET A 39 0.86 3.56 4.59
N GLN A 40 1.78 2.64 4.90
CA GLN A 40 1.50 1.50 5.80
C GLN A 40 1.02 1.98 7.17
N THR A 41 1.69 2.98 7.73
CA THR A 41 1.32 3.53 9.04
C THR A 41 -0.05 4.19 8.99
N PHE A 42 -0.35 4.99 7.96
CA PHE A 42 -1.67 5.61 7.79
C PHE A 42 -2.79 4.58 7.58
N SER A 43 -2.56 3.56 6.76
CA SER A 43 -3.52 2.47 6.57
C SER A 43 -3.84 1.75 7.90
N LYS A 44 -2.83 1.47 8.72
CA LYS A 44 -3.01 0.85 10.03
C LYS A 44 -3.68 1.77 11.05
N LEU A 45 -3.43 3.08 10.99
CA LEU A 45 -4.16 4.08 11.80
C LEU A 45 -5.66 4.05 11.52
N LEU A 46 -6.06 3.80 10.27
CA LEU A 46 -7.47 3.74 9.89
C LEU A 46 -8.14 2.42 10.26
N SER A 47 -7.39 1.33 10.33
CA SER A 47 -7.93 -0.03 10.53
C SER A 47 -7.83 -0.54 11.96
N SER A 48 -7.11 0.15 12.86
CA SER A 48 -6.83 -0.33 14.21
C SER A 48 -7.43 0.56 15.28
N GLU A 49 -8.10 -0.04 16.28
CA GLU A 49 -8.70 0.71 17.38
C GLU A 49 -7.67 1.30 18.37
N LYS A 50 -6.56 0.59 18.58
CA LYS A 50 -5.49 1.02 19.51
C LYS A 50 -4.13 0.72 18.91
N ILE A 51 -3.34 1.76 18.71
CA ILE A 51 -1.95 1.64 18.26
C ILE A 51 -1.03 2.53 19.08
N LEU A 52 0.24 2.19 19.14
CA LEU A 52 1.29 3.08 19.61
C LEU A 52 2.03 3.63 18.39
N LEU A 53 1.93 4.94 18.18
CA LEU A 53 2.62 5.63 17.10
C LEU A 53 3.90 6.26 17.62
N VAL A 54 5.03 5.92 17.00
CA VAL A 54 6.33 6.58 17.22
C VAL A 54 6.59 7.48 16.03
N THR A 55 6.82 8.77 16.27
CA THR A 55 6.98 9.74 15.20
C THR A 55 7.82 10.94 15.65
N SER A 56 8.25 11.77 14.70
CA SER A 56 8.87 13.08 14.95
C SER A 56 7.86 14.22 14.75
N ILE A 57 8.17 15.40 15.30
CA ILE A 57 7.37 16.60 15.08
C ILE A 57 7.28 16.94 13.59
N GLN A 58 8.40 16.82 12.86
CA GLN A 58 8.42 17.05 11.42
C GLN A 58 7.47 16.12 10.66
N ALA A 59 7.39 14.86 11.07
CA ALA A 59 6.49 13.89 10.45
C ALA A 59 5.01 14.22 10.70
N LEU A 60 4.67 14.73 11.89
CA LEU A 60 3.31 15.17 12.23
C LEU A 60 2.88 16.43 11.47
N MET A 61 3.84 17.31 11.17
CA MET A 61 3.59 18.53 10.40
C MET A 61 3.59 18.30 8.89
N SER A 62 4.01 17.12 8.43
CA SER A 62 4.02 16.77 7.01
C SER A 62 2.61 16.47 6.51
N PRO A 63 2.28 16.77 5.23
CA PRO A 63 1.00 16.46 4.65
C PRO A 63 0.61 14.99 4.84
N CYS A 64 -0.67 14.77 5.16
CA CYS A 64 -1.26 13.45 5.26
C CYS A 64 -2.14 13.21 4.03
N PRO A 65 -2.11 12.02 3.41
CA PRO A 65 -3.00 11.70 2.31
C PRO A 65 -4.46 11.67 2.79
N GLU A 66 -5.37 12.01 1.90
CA GLU A 66 -6.79 11.81 2.17
C GLU A 66 -7.12 10.33 2.38
N LYS A 67 -8.12 10.06 3.21
CA LYS A 67 -8.56 8.69 3.50
C LYS A 67 -8.97 7.93 2.24
N SER A 68 -9.52 8.61 1.26
CA SER A 68 -9.89 8.08 -0.06
C SER A 68 -8.72 7.52 -0.87
N HIS A 69 -7.50 8.01 -0.62
CA HIS A 69 -6.28 7.54 -1.29
C HIS A 69 -5.64 6.31 -0.64
N LEU A 70 -6.20 5.84 0.47
CA LEU A 70 -5.77 4.61 1.12
C LEU A 70 -6.69 3.49 0.64
N LEU A 71 -6.29 2.82 -0.46
CA LEU A 71 -7.04 1.66 -0.96
C LEU A 71 -7.16 0.59 0.13
N PRO A 72 -8.37 0.21 0.52
CA PRO A 72 -8.58 -0.92 1.41
C PRO A 72 -8.43 -2.24 0.63
N ILE A 73 -7.19 -2.58 0.24
CA ILE A 73 -6.91 -3.84 -0.48
C ILE A 73 -7.14 -5.04 0.41
N ASP A 74 -7.06 -4.86 1.72
CA ASP A 74 -7.43 -5.88 2.72
C ASP A 74 -8.92 -6.30 2.61
N VAL A 75 -9.73 -5.64 1.76
CA VAL A 75 -11.16 -5.92 1.57
C VAL A 75 -11.44 -6.76 0.32
N LEU A 76 -10.47 -6.94 -0.58
CA LEU A 76 -10.67 -7.79 -1.76
C LEU A 76 -10.76 -9.26 -1.35
N GLN A 77 -11.80 -9.94 -1.83
CA GLN A 77 -12.04 -11.35 -1.54
C GLN A 77 -12.23 -12.13 -2.85
N THR A 78 -11.81 -13.39 -2.84
CA THR A 78 -12.14 -14.31 -3.93
C THR A 78 -13.67 -14.47 -4.06
N LYS A 79 -14.14 -14.62 -5.29
CA LYS A 79 -15.57 -14.68 -5.66
C LYS A 79 -16.32 -13.35 -5.52
N GLN A 80 -15.63 -12.27 -5.18
CA GLN A 80 -16.18 -10.93 -5.20
C GLN A 80 -16.35 -10.45 -6.65
N VAL A 81 -17.48 -9.79 -6.94
CA VAL A 81 -17.68 -9.08 -8.22
C VAL A 81 -16.85 -7.80 -8.20
N LEU A 82 -15.93 -7.67 -9.13
CA LEU A 82 -15.08 -6.52 -9.30
C LEU A 82 -15.06 -6.12 -10.78
N LYS A 83 -15.86 -5.11 -11.15
CA LYS A 83 -15.86 -4.58 -12.50
C LYS A 83 -14.48 -4.07 -12.87
N ARG A 84 -13.81 -4.83 -13.75
CA ARG A 84 -12.42 -4.59 -14.12
C ARG A 84 -12.16 -3.16 -14.56
N LYS A 85 -13.00 -2.60 -15.43
CA LYS A 85 -12.82 -1.24 -15.94
C LYS A 85 -12.88 -0.20 -14.84
N ASP A 86 -13.85 -0.32 -13.93
CA ASP A 86 -14.03 0.63 -12.83
C ASP A 86 -12.86 0.54 -11.84
N PHE A 87 -12.37 -0.67 -11.59
CA PHE A 87 -11.19 -0.89 -10.74
C PHE A 87 -9.93 -0.25 -11.32
N LEU A 88 -9.65 -0.44 -12.62
CA LEU A 88 -8.49 0.17 -13.27
C LEU A 88 -8.58 1.70 -13.25
N ASN A 89 -9.74 2.27 -13.55
CA ASN A 89 -9.96 3.71 -13.48
C ASN A 89 -9.72 4.24 -12.05
N SER A 90 -10.12 3.49 -11.02
CA SER A 90 -9.89 3.88 -9.63
C SER A 90 -8.40 3.86 -9.27
N LEU A 91 -7.62 2.89 -9.77
CA LEU A 91 -6.17 2.84 -9.57
C LEU A 91 -5.48 4.06 -10.18
N GLU A 92 -5.84 4.42 -11.43
CA GLU A 92 -5.30 5.60 -12.09
C GLU A 92 -5.68 6.90 -11.36
N ALA A 93 -6.93 7.02 -10.93
CA ALA A 93 -7.40 8.17 -10.13
C ALA A 93 -6.68 8.30 -8.79
N LEU A 94 -6.25 7.18 -8.19
CA LEU A 94 -5.45 7.14 -6.96
C LEU A 94 -3.95 7.38 -7.21
N GLY A 95 -3.55 7.64 -8.46
CA GLY A 95 -2.16 7.94 -8.82
C GLY A 95 -1.27 6.71 -8.97
N TYR A 96 -1.85 5.51 -9.14
CA TYR A 96 -1.06 4.35 -9.51
C TYR A 96 -0.55 4.46 -10.94
N GLU A 97 0.71 4.10 -11.14
CA GLU A 97 1.33 4.10 -12.46
C GLU A 97 1.18 2.73 -13.15
N ARG A 98 0.72 2.75 -14.39
CA ARG A 98 0.65 1.54 -15.20
C ARG A 98 2.01 1.20 -15.78
N LYS A 99 2.51 -0.01 -15.49
CA LYS A 99 3.79 -0.54 -15.98
C LYS A 99 3.59 -1.88 -16.70
N GLN A 100 4.61 -2.33 -17.41
CA GLN A 100 4.61 -3.69 -17.99
C GLN A 100 4.84 -4.75 -16.91
N VAL A 101 5.70 -4.44 -15.92
CA VAL A 101 6.05 -5.30 -14.79
C VAL A 101 5.98 -4.46 -13.53
N VAL A 102 5.40 -5.00 -12.49
CA VAL A 102 5.25 -4.34 -11.18
C VAL A 102 6.45 -4.66 -10.31
N ASN A 103 7.23 -3.65 -9.97
CA ASN A 103 8.42 -3.76 -9.14
C ASN A 103 8.34 -2.90 -7.88
N GLU A 104 7.67 -1.76 -7.95
CA GLU A 104 7.62 -0.77 -6.88
C GLU A 104 6.18 -0.48 -6.42
N VAL A 105 6.10 0.04 -5.20
CA VAL A 105 4.82 0.46 -4.60
C VAL A 105 4.18 1.58 -5.42
N GLY A 106 2.88 1.47 -5.65
CA GLY A 106 2.13 2.42 -6.47
C GLY A 106 2.13 2.07 -7.96
N GLU A 107 2.65 0.91 -8.34
CA GLU A 107 2.59 0.40 -9.70
C GLU A 107 1.50 -0.66 -9.87
N PHE A 108 0.94 -0.73 -11.08
CA PHE A 108 0.08 -1.84 -11.49
C PHE A 108 0.36 -2.27 -12.94
N SER A 109 0.08 -3.52 -13.26
CA SER A 109 0.15 -4.05 -14.61
C SER A 109 -1.12 -4.85 -14.96
N VAL A 110 -1.42 -4.92 -16.25
CA VAL A 110 -2.60 -5.63 -16.76
C VAL A 110 -2.18 -6.55 -17.89
N ARG A 111 -2.38 -7.85 -17.70
CA ARG A 111 -2.02 -8.88 -18.67
C ARG A 111 -3.15 -9.91 -18.81
N GLY A 112 -3.94 -9.78 -19.89
CA GLY A 112 -5.10 -10.65 -20.08
C GLY A 112 -6.07 -10.55 -18.88
N VAL A 113 -6.35 -11.64 -18.19
CA VAL A 113 -7.22 -11.71 -17.02
C VAL A 113 -6.52 -11.34 -15.71
N ILE A 114 -5.20 -11.09 -15.76
CA ILE A 114 -4.37 -10.83 -14.58
C ILE A 114 -4.19 -9.33 -14.39
N ILE A 115 -4.35 -8.88 -13.18
CA ILE A 115 -3.96 -7.55 -12.70
C ILE A 115 -2.95 -7.75 -11.58
N ASP A 116 -1.73 -7.29 -11.79
CA ASP A 116 -0.72 -7.19 -10.75
C ASP A 116 -0.72 -5.78 -10.19
N ILE A 117 -0.70 -5.65 -8.88
CA ILE A 117 -0.66 -4.35 -8.20
C ILE A 117 0.27 -4.41 -7.00
N PHE A 118 1.08 -3.36 -6.81
CA PHE A 118 1.82 -3.17 -5.57
C PHE A 118 1.17 -2.07 -4.76
N PRO A 119 0.29 -2.44 -3.82
CA PRO A 119 -0.50 -1.46 -3.10
C PRO A 119 0.35 -0.54 -2.22
N THR A 120 0.00 0.73 -2.19
CA THR A 120 0.55 1.65 -1.20
C THR A 120 0.19 1.16 0.20
N GLY A 121 1.21 1.05 1.07
CA GLY A 121 1.00 0.50 2.41
C GLY A 121 1.14 -1.02 2.53
N SER A 122 1.28 -1.77 1.43
CA SER A 122 1.57 -3.20 1.46
C SER A 122 3.07 -3.51 1.48
N ILE A 123 3.43 -4.67 2.03
CA ILE A 123 4.81 -5.18 2.01
C ILE A 123 5.07 -5.93 0.70
N ASN A 124 4.05 -6.61 0.18
CA ASN A 124 4.16 -7.45 -1.00
C ASN A 124 3.12 -7.03 -2.05
N PRO A 125 3.45 -7.15 -3.34
CA PRO A 125 2.48 -6.98 -4.40
C PRO A 125 1.50 -8.15 -4.45
N ILE A 126 0.33 -7.88 -5.05
CA ILE A 126 -0.79 -8.82 -5.16
C ILE A 126 -1.08 -9.05 -6.63
N ARG A 127 -1.26 -10.30 -7.00
CA ARG A 127 -1.76 -10.75 -8.29
C ARG A 127 -3.23 -11.12 -8.15
N ILE A 128 -4.07 -10.48 -8.96
CA ILE A 128 -5.51 -10.65 -8.99
C ILE A 128 -5.87 -11.28 -10.33
N GLU A 129 -6.51 -12.43 -10.34
CA GLU A 129 -7.08 -13.03 -11.53
C GLU A 129 -8.58 -12.69 -11.57
N ILE A 130 -9.02 -12.01 -12.64
CA ILE A 130 -10.41 -11.60 -12.82
C ILE A 130 -10.95 -12.27 -14.10
N TYR A 131 -11.99 -13.06 -13.94
CA TYR A 131 -12.73 -13.66 -15.05
C TYR A 131 -14.20 -13.21 -14.96
N GLU A 132 -14.76 -12.70 -16.06
CA GLU A 132 -16.14 -12.20 -16.14
C GLU A 132 -16.52 -11.29 -14.94
N ASP A 133 -15.66 -10.30 -14.66
CA ASP A 133 -15.82 -9.38 -13.53
C ASP A 133 -15.86 -10.03 -12.13
N THR A 134 -15.41 -11.29 -12.02
CA THR A 134 -15.30 -11.98 -10.73
C THR A 134 -13.85 -12.26 -10.39
N ILE A 135 -13.45 -12.00 -9.14
CA ILE A 135 -12.11 -12.34 -8.63
C ILE A 135 -12.04 -13.85 -8.45
N GLU A 136 -11.26 -14.52 -9.29
CA GLU A 136 -11.03 -15.96 -9.18
C GLU A 136 -9.91 -16.30 -8.21
N SER A 137 -8.84 -15.52 -8.20
CA SER A 137 -7.75 -15.74 -7.26
C SER A 137 -7.07 -14.44 -6.82
N LEU A 138 -6.53 -14.46 -5.60
CA LEU A 138 -5.71 -13.42 -5.00
C LEU A 138 -4.46 -14.08 -4.45
N ARG A 139 -3.29 -13.68 -4.96
CA ARG A 139 -2.00 -14.27 -4.54
C ARG A 139 -0.97 -13.17 -4.32
N LEU A 140 -0.14 -13.34 -3.32
CA LEU A 140 1.06 -12.53 -3.18
C LEU A 140 2.11 -13.01 -4.18
N PHE A 141 2.99 -12.12 -4.63
CA PHE A 141 4.12 -12.50 -5.46
C PHE A 141 5.38 -11.70 -5.09
N ASN A 142 6.52 -12.24 -5.46
CA ASN A 142 7.80 -11.56 -5.27
C ASN A 142 8.04 -10.60 -6.45
N PRO A 143 8.24 -9.28 -6.22
CA PRO A 143 8.41 -8.31 -7.29
C PRO A 143 9.69 -8.53 -8.11
N LEU A 144 10.74 -9.12 -7.52
CA LEU A 144 12.01 -9.36 -8.22
C LEU A 144 11.95 -10.59 -9.14
N THR A 145 11.30 -11.67 -8.69
CA THR A 145 11.21 -12.93 -9.44
C THR A 145 9.91 -13.08 -10.22
N GLN A 146 8.89 -12.25 -9.92
CA GLN A 146 7.53 -12.31 -10.46
C GLN A 146 6.79 -13.63 -10.15
N LEU A 147 7.34 -14.48 -9.27
CA LEU A 147 6.73 -15.74 -8.87
C LEU A 147 5.76 -15.53 -7.71
N THR A 148 4.61 -16.19 -7.79
CA THR A 148 3.62 -16.22 -6.71
C THR A 148 4.11 -17.09 -5.55
N THR A 149 3.78 -16.65 -4.33
CA THR A 149 4.09 -17.38 -3.08
C THR A 149 2.83 -18.00 -2.51
#